data_9bbf363a4a6cb35ad6b43053bda66140
#
_entry.id   9bbf363a4a6cb35ad6b43053bda66140
#
_cell.length_a   1.000
_cell.length_b   1.000
_cell.length_c   1.000
_cell.angle_alpha   90.00
_cell.angle_beta   90.00
_cell.angle_gamma   90.00
#
_symmetry.space_group_name_H-M   'P 1'
#
loop_
_entity.id
_entity.type
_entity.pdbx_description
1 polymer ?
#
loop_
_entity_poly.entity_id
_entity_poly.type
_entity_poly.pdbx_seq_one_letter_code
_entity_poly.pdbx_strand_id
1 'polypeptide(L)'
;MNSIGMMIDVSHVSDDTFFDIVKISNKPIIASHSSPRVLTPGFERNLSDEMIELIAKTNGVILINFGSSFVNSKSNKIFTDINDDVEKWRVEKKLKSDDKEVEEYRDQLINKLNPFADIEDVLDAIDHVYNLVGDDYIGFGSDYDGLGNTLPKNLKDVSTYINLIEGLIKRAYSKESIEKICYKNFFRAWNANLQNHQI
;
A
#
# COMPACT_ATOMS: atom_id res chain seq x y z
N MET A 1 20.41 -7.56 8.47
CA MET A 1 19.03 -8.07 8.49
C MET A 1 19.00 -9.49 7.94
N ASN A 2 19.48 -9.76 6.72
CA ASN A 2 19.43 -11.10 6.11
C ASN A 2 20.06 -12.21 6.98
N SER A 3 21.21 -11.92 7.65
CA SER A 3 21.92 -12.90 8.50
C SER A 3 21.21 -13.24 9.80
N ILE A 4 20.22 -12.48 10.20
CA ILE A 4 19.43 -12.70 11.44
C ILE A 4 17.96 -13.05 11.14
N GLY A 5 17.63 -13.37 9.88
CA GLY A 5 16.26 -13.75 9.49
C GLY A 5 15.23 -12.61 9.52
N MET A 6 15.68 -11.37 9.53
CA MET A 6 14.79 -10.19 9.53
C MET A 6 14.49 -9.77 8.09
N MET A 7 13.20 -9.74 7.72
CA MET A 7 12.77 -9.25 6.41
C MET A 7 13.09 -7.75 6.26
N ILE A 8 13.47 -7.36 5.05
CA ILE A 8 13.68 -5.96 4.70
C ILE A 8 12.39 -5.45 4.07
N ASP A 9 11.81 -4.42 4.68
CA ASP A 9 10.64 -3.72 4.17
C ASP A 9 11.07 -2.47 3.42
N VAL A 10 10.58 -2.32 2.19
CA VAL A 10 10.88 -1.16 1.33
C VAL A 10 9.74 -0.14 1.27
N SER A 11 8.66 -0.35 2.00
CA SER A 11 7.67 0.71 2.18
C SER A 11 8.29 1.90 2.92
N HIS A 12 8.06 3.14 2.45
CA HIS A 12 8.62 4.40 2.96
C HIS A 12 10.10 4.70 2.67
N VAL A 13 10.82 3.86 1.95
CA VAL A 13 12.18 4.22 1.53
C VAL A 13 12.14 5.07 0.25
N SER A 14 13.18 5.89 0.03
CA SER A 14 13.34 6.59 -1.24
C SER A 14 13.66 5.62 -2.39
N ASP A 15 13.46 6.04 -3.62
CA ASP A 15 13.80 5.24 -4.82
C ASP A 15 15.28 4.82 -4.80
N ASP A 16 16.20 5.74 -4.49
CA ASP A 16 17.64 5.42 -4.40
C ASP A 16 17.93 4.35 -3.36
N THR A 17 17.32 4.47 -2.17
CA THR A 17 17.47 3.48 -1.10
C THR A 17 16.88 2.13 -1.51
N PHE A 18 15.75 2.11 -2.23
CA PHE A 18 15.17 0.89 -2.77
C PHE A 18 16.16 0.16 -3.68
N PHE A 19 16.73 0.86 -4.68
CA PHE A 19 17.68 0.25 -5.61
C PHE A 19 18.96 -0.23 -4.90
N ASP A 20 19.43 0.45 -3.87
CA ASP A 20 20.57 -0.02 -3.08
C ASP A 20 20.24 -1.27 -2.26
N ILE A 21 19.04 -1.36 -1.67
CA ILE A 21 18.56 -2.56 -0.97
C ILE A 21 18.52 -3.75 -1.93
N VAL A 22 17.95 -3.59 -3.13
CA VAL A 22 17.86 -4.67 -4.13
C VAL A 22 19.23 -5.20 -4.54
N LYS A 23 20.25 -4.32 -4.67
CA LYS A 23 21.63 -4.74 -5.02
C LYS A 23 22.29 -5.61 -3.96
N ILE A 24 22.00 -5.37 -2.67
CA ILE A 24 22.71 -6.01 -1.55
C ILE A 24 21.91 -7.13 -0.86
N SER A 25 20.58 -7.14 -0.98
CA SER A 25 19.76 -8.18 -0.37
C SER A 25 19.91 -9.50 -1.13
N ASN A 26 20.15 -10.59 -0.39
CA ASN A 26 20.17 -11.95 -0.91
C ASN A 26 18.96 -12.77 -0.42
N LYS A 27 17.97 -12.12 0.15
CA LYS A 27 16.72 -12.67 0.64
C LYS A 27 15.54 -11.91 0.06
N PRO A 28 14.33 -12.52 0.02
CA PRO A 28 13.12 -11.82 -0.37
C PRO A 28 12.92 -10.53 0.41
N ILE A 29 12.65 -9.44 -0.30
CA ILE A 29 12.24 -8.15 0.29
C ILE A 29 10.73 -8.00 0.22
N ILE A 30 10.16 -7.16 1.07
CA ILE A 30 8.72 -6.87 1.04
C ILE A 30 8.46 -5.37 0.87
N ALA A 31 7.36 -5.05 0.20
CA ALA A 31 6.70 -3.76 0.35
C ALA A 31 5.44 -4.01 1.19
N SER A 32 5.51 -3.71 2.49
CA SER A 32 4.45 -4.09 3.44
C SER A 32 3.13 -3.35 3.22
N HIS A 33 3.16 -2.18 2.57
CA HIS A 33 1.99 -1.35 2.27
C HIS A 33 2.31 -0.29 1.21
N SER A 34 2.40 -0.70 -0.06
CA SER A 34 2.64 0.18 -1.20
C SER A 34 1.81 -0.27 -2.40
N SER A 35 1.35 0.68 -3.22
CA SER A 35 0.55 0.42 -4.41
C SER A 35 1.32 0.77 -5.69
N PRO A 36 0.83 0.42 -6.90
CA PRO A 36 1.47 0.81 -8.14
C PRO A 36 1.43 2.32 -8.38
N ARG A 37 2.59 2.92 -8.69
CA ARG A 37 2.75 4.37 -8.94
C ARG A 37 1.99 4.83 -10.18
N VAL A 38 1.74 3.95 -11.13
CA VAL A 38 0.97 4.26 -12.34
C VAL A 38 -0.45 4.73 -12.04
N LEU A 39 -1.05 4.28 -10.91
CA LEU A 39 -2.38 4.71 -10.48
C LEU A 39 -2.39 6.12 -9.87
N THR A 40 -1.23 6.60 -9.45
CA THR A 40 -1.02 7.93 -8.83
C THR A 40 0.29 8.55 -9.32
N PRO A 41 0.35 8.95 -10.61
CA PRO A 41 1.59 9.45 -11.22
C PRO A 41 2.22 10.60 -10.41
N GLY A 42 3.53 10.51 -10.15
CA GLY A 42 4.28 11.48 -9.36
C GLY A 42 4.23 11.25 -7.84
N PHE A 43 3.47 10.27 -7.36
CA PHE A 43 3.45 9.91 -5.95
C PHE A 43 4.54 8.87 -5.65
N GLU A 44 5.74 9.34 -5.29
CA GLU A 44 6.93 8.50 -5.07
C GLU A 44 6.80 7.51 -3.90
N ARG A 45 5.78 7.69 -3.04
CA ARG A 45 5.47 6.73 -1.98
C ARG A 45 4.99 5.37 -2.53
N ASN A 46 4.51 5.36 -3.77
CA ASN A 46 4.11 4.17 -4.51
C ASN A 46 5.27 3.60 -5.35
N LEU A 47 5.20 2.32 -5.71
CA LEU A 47 6.20 1.58 -6.45
C LEU A 47 6.08 1.81 -7.96
N SER A 48 7.18 2.09 -8.65
CA SER A 48 7.22 2.01 -10.10
C SER A 48 7.11 0.56 -10.59
N ASP A 49 6.77 0.36 -11.86
CA ASP A 49 6.68 -0.98 -12.45
C ASP A 49 8.03 -1.72 -12.36
N GLU A 50 9.15 -1.01 -12.58
CA GLU A 50 10.50 -1.55 -12.40
C GLU A 50 10.73 -2.05 -10.96
N MET A 51 10.28 -1.30 -9.95
CA MET A 51 10.41 -1.70 -8.55
C MET A 51 9.57 -2.95 -8.26
N ILE A 52 8.34 -3.04 -8.79
CA ILE A 52 7.48 -4.20 -8.65
C ILE A 52 8.15 -5.45 -9.24
N GLU A 53 8.71 -5.34 -10.46
CA GLU A 53 9.45 -6.43 -11.09
C GLU A 53 10.68 -6.85 -10.29
N LEU A 54 11.41 -5.89 -9.73
CA LEU A 54 12.59 -6.16 -8.91
C LEU A 54 12.23 -6.86 -7.59
N ILE A 55 11.14 -6.47 -6.93
CA ILE A 55 10.63 -7.20 -5.75
C ILE A 55 10.30 -8.64 -6.13
N ALA A 56 9.60 -8.87 -7.24
CA ALA A 56 9.29 -10.20 -7.74
C ALA A 56 10.56 -11.02 -8.02
N LYS A 57 11.59 -10.42 -8.64
CA LYS A 57 12.90 -11.07 -8.89
C LYS A 57 13.62 -11.51 -7.60
N THR A 58 13.40 -10.83 -6.48
CA THR A 58 13.92 -11.29 -5.17
C THR A 58 13.07 -12.41 -4.55
N ASN A 59 12.03 -12.87 -5.23
CA ASN A 59 10.99 -13.76 -4.68
C ASN A 59 10.24 -13.12 -3.50
N GLY A 60 10.12 -11.80 -3.50
CA GLY A 60 9.47 -10.97 -2.48
C GLY A 60 7.96 -10.92 -2.58
N VAL A 61 7.35 -9.91 -1.96
CA VAL A 61 5.90 -9.69 -2.02
C VAL A 61 5.54 -8.21 -1.91
N ILE A 62 4.58 -7.78 -2.72
CA ILE A 62 4.00 -6.45 -2.72
C ILE A 62 2.63 -6.54 -2.04
N LEU A 63 2.50 -5.95 -0.86
CA LEU A 63 1.24 -5.88 -0.12
C LEU A 63 0.58 -4.54 -0.44
N ILE A 64 -0.55 -4.60 -1.15
CA ILE A 64 -1.24 -3.43 -1.68
C ILE A 64 -1.80 -2.57 -0.55
N ASN A 65 -1.37 -1.30 -0.50
CA ASN A 65 -1.93 -0.30 0.41
C ASN A 65 -3.37 0.06 -0.01
N PHE A 66 -4.29 0.16 0.96
CA PHE A 66 -5.70 0.43 0.67
C PHE A 66 -6.06 1.92 0.69
N GLY A 67 -5.18 2.79 1.15
CA GLY A 67 -5.48 4.22 1.25
C GLY A 67 -5.95 4.82 -0.07
N SER A 68 -7.01 5.60 -0.04
CA SER A 68 -7.61 6.20 -1.23
C SER A 68 -6.60 7.00 -2.06
N SER A 69 -5.67 7.69 -1.41
CA SER A 69 -4.59 8.44 -2.08
C SER A 69 -3.51 7.56 -2.72
N PHE A 70 -3.48 6.27 -2.42
CA PHE A 70 -2.50 5.32 -2.95
C PHE A 70 -3.01 4.59 -4.20
N VAL A 71 -4.32 4.50 -4.37
CA VAL A 71 -4.94 3.69 -5.43
C VAL A 71 -5.71 4.51 -6.46
N ASN A 72 -5.91 5.81 -6.21
CA ASN A 72 -6.70 6.68 -7.11
C ASN A 72 -6.09 8.07 -7.21
N SER A 73 -5.72 8.50 -8.42
CA SER A 73 -5.05 9.78 -8.68
C SER A 73 -5.91 11.01 -8.33
N LYS A 74 -7.23 10.92 -8.53
CA LYS A 74 -8.15 12.01 -8.14
C LYS A 74 -8.22 12.13 -6.63
N SER A 75 -8.34 11.02 -5.92
CA SER A 75 -8.29 10.98 -4.45
C SER A 75 -6.96 11.54 -3.93
N ASN A 76 -5.83 11.10 -4.52
CA ASN A 76 -4.50 11.59 -4.17
C ASN A 76 -4.41 13.11 -4.27
N LYS A 77 -4.86 13.66 -5.41
CA LYS A 77 -4.85 15.10 -5.62
C LYS A 77 -5.70 15.84 -4.58
N ILE A 78 -6.93 15.38 -4.32
CA ILE A 78 -7.83 16.06 -3.38
C ILE A 78 -7.27 15.99 -1.95
N PHE A 79 -6.71 14.86 -1.51
CA PHE A 79 -6.06 14.76 -0.21
C PHE A 79 -4.82 15.64 -0.10
N THR A 80 -4.04 15.79 -1.16
CA THR A 80 -2.92 16.75 -1.21
C THR A 80 -3.43 18.19 -1.05
N ASP A 81 -4.44 18.58 -1.82
CA ASP A 81 -5.04 19.92 -1.76
C ASP A 81 -5.62 20.19 -0.34
N ILE A 82 -6.26 19.19 0.31
CA ILE A 82 -6.74 19.29 1.70
C ILE A 82 -5.57 19.50 2.67
N ASN A 83 -4.49 18.74 2.53
CA ASN A 83 -3.34 18.86 3.42
C ASN A 83 -2.69 20.26 3.31
N ASP A 84 -2.56 20.78 2.10
CA ASP A 84 -2.03 22.10 1.84
C ASP A 84 -2.93 23.20 2.44
N ASP A 85 -4.25 23.08 2.30
CA ASP A 85 -5.23 24.00 2.87
C ASP A 85 -5.20 23.97 4.40
N VAL A 86 -5.19 22.79 5.00
CA VAL A 86 -5.11 22.61 6.45
C VAL A 86 -3.82 23.21 7.00
N GLU A 87 -2.68 22.99 6.33
CA GLU A 87 -1.40 23.53 6.77
C GLU A 87 -1.37 25.06 6.69
N LYS A 88 -1.85 25.67 5.61
CA LYS A 88 -2.00 27.14 5.49
C LYS A 88 -2.87 27.70 6.60
N TRP A 89 -4.04 27.09 6.80
CA TRP A 89 -4.99 27.53 7.84
C TRP A 89 -4.39 27.40 9.25
N ARG A 90 -3.69 26.28 9.53
CA ARG A 90 -3.00 26.03 10.80
C ARG A 90 -1.96 27.12 11.11
N VAL A 91 -1.12 27.45 10.14
CA VAL A 91 -0.08 28.50 10.28
C VAL A 91 -0.71 29.86 10.52
N GLU A 92 -1.77 30.21 9.77
CA GLU A 92 -2.50 31.48 9.90
C GLU A 92 -3.11 31.63 11.30
N LYS A 93 -3.66 30.55 11.85
CA LYS A 93 -4.26 30.50 13.20
C LYS A 93 -3.22 30.33 14.31
N LYS A 94 -1.93 30.09 13.98
CA LYS A 94 -0.84 29.82 14.92
C LYS A 94 -1.12 28.60 15.83
N LEU A 95 -1.76 27.59 15.27
CA LEU A 95 -2.08 26.31 15.94
C LEU A 95 -0.92 25.32 15.79
N LYS A 96 -0.84 24.36 16.72
CA LYS A 96 0.04 23.20 16.60
C LYS A 96 -0.62 22.13 15.73
N SER A 97 0.19 21.21 15.20
CA SER A 97 -0.31 20.13 14.34
C SER A 97 -1.26 19.15 15.04
N ASP A 98 -1.15 19.04 16.38
CA ASP A 98 -1.92 18.17 17.26
C ASP A 98 -3.10 18.89 17.94
N ASP A 99 -3.35 20.16 17.63
CA ASP A 99 -4.51 20.89 18.14
C ASP A 99 -5.80 20.31 17.51
N LYS A 100 -6.81 20.11 18.35
CA LYS A 100 -8.09 19.49 17.96
C LYS A 100 -8.80 20.23 16.82
N GLU A 101 -8.69 21.56 16.80
CA GLU A 101 -9.25 22.40 15.75
C GLU A 101 -8.67 22.08 14.36
N VAL A 102 -7.42 21.63 14.29
CA VAL A 102 -6.77 21.25 13.02
C VAL A 102 -7.38 19.96 12.48
N GLU A 103 -7.62 18.98 13.34
CA GLU A 103 -8.30 17.74 12.99
C GLU A 103 -9.76 18.01 12.57
N GLU A 104 -10.49 18.80 13.33
CA GLU A 104 -11.87 19.19 13.02
C GLU A 104 -11.99 19.91 11.67
N TYR A 105 -11.06 20.80 11.36
CA TYR A 105 -11.04 21.50 10.07
C TYR A 105 -10.72 20.54 8.91
N ARG A 106 -9.77 19.64 9.10
CA ARG A 106 -9.45 18.58 8.13
C ARG A 106 -10.67 17.71 7.83
N ASP A 107 -11.37 17.25 8.86
CA ASP A 107 -12.56 16.41 8.74
C ASP A 107 -13.71 17.12 8.01
N GLN A 108 -13.89 18.43 8.26
CA GLN A 108 -14.86 19.24 7.51
C GLN A 108 -14.54 19.26 6.01
N LEU A 109 -13.27 19.42 5.63
CA LEU A 109 -12.85 19.41 4.22
C LEU A 109 -13.03 18.01 3.59
N ILE A 110 -12.65 16.94 4.30
CA ILE A 110 -12.83 15.57 3.85
C ILE A 110 -14.32 15.28 3.62
N ASN A 111 -15.18 15.62 4.56
CA ASN A 111 -16.62 15.40 4.45
C ASN A 111 -17.23 16.20 3.28
N LYS A 112 -16.77 17.44 3.06
CA LYS A 112 -17.24 18.30 1.98
C LYS A 112 -16.82 17.81 0.60
N LEU A 113 -15.58 17.38 0.46
CA LEU A 113 -14.97 17.01 -0.82
C LEU A 113 -15.13 15.55 -1.18
N ASN A 114 -15.41 14.70 -0.18
CA ASN A 114 -15.62 13.24 -0.31
C ASN A 114 -14.53 12.57 -1.19
N PRO A 115 -13.25 12.64 -0.80
CA PRO A 115 -12.11 12.23 -1.63
C PRO A 115 -11.85 10.72 -1.63
N PHE A 116 -12.81 9.92 -1.18
CA PHE A 116 -12.62 8.49 -1.01
C PHE A 116 -12.64 7.75 -2.34
N ALA A 117 -11.66 6.88 -2.54
CA ALA A 117 -11.65 5.87 -3.58
C ALA A 117 -12.76 4.81 -3.36
N ASP A 118 -12.94 3.94 -4.31
CA ASP A 118 -13.81 2.76 -4.19
C ASP A 118 -12.96 1.49 -4.04
N ILE A 119 -13.59 0.38 -3.66
CA ILE A 119 -12.94 -0.93 -3.60
C ILE A 119 -12.41 -1.38 -4.96
N GLU A 120 -13.07 -0.96 -6.05
CA GLU A 120 -12.62 -1.25 -7.41
C GLU A 120 -11.24 -0.66 -7.70
N ASP A 121 -10.90 0.52 -7.14
CA ASP A 121 -9.56 1.11 -7.28
C ASP A 121 -8.47 0.22 -6.64
N VAL A 122 -8.79 -0.45 -5.53
CA VAL A 122 -7.88 -1.42 -4.89
C VAL A 122 -7.75 -2.69 -5.73
N LEU A 123 -8.84 -3.17 -6.31
CA LEU A 123 -8.83 -4.32 -7.20
C LEU A 123 -8.05 -4.01 -8.49
N ASP A 124 -8.14 -2.79 -9.02
CA ASP A 124 -7.34 -2.34 -10.18
C ASP A 124 -5.83 -2.32 -9.85
N ALA A 125 -5.45 -1.96 -8.62
CA ALA A 125 -4.08 -2.05 -8.16
C ALA A 125 -3.57 -3.51 -8.14
N ILE A 126 -4.41 -4.44 -7.68
CA ILE A 126 -4.12 -5.88 -7.69
C ILE A 126 -3.97 -6.38 -9.13
N ASP A 127 -4.91 -6.04 -10.02
CA ASP A 127 -4.86 -6.42 -11.45
C ASP A 127 -3.60 -5.90 -12.13
N HIS A 128 -3.18 -4.67 -11.83
CA HIS A 128 -1.96 -4.12 -12.40
C HIS A 128 -0.73 -4.96 -12.03
N VAL A 129 -0.55 -5.28 -10.75
CA VAL A 129 0.58 -6.11 -10.30
C VAL A 129 0.46 -7.53 -10.85
N TYR A 130 -0.76 -8.09 -10.88
CA TYR A 130 -1.01 -9.40 -11.49
C TYR A 130 -0.57 -9.47 -12.96
N ASN A 131 -0.95 -8.46 -13.74
CA ASN A 131 -0.59 -8.41 -15.17
C ASN A 131 0.91 -8.21 -15.39
N LEU A 132 1.61 -7.58 -14.46
CA LEU A 132 3.04 -7.30 -14.57
C LEU A 132 3.91 -8.49 -14.15
N VAL A 133 3.58 -9.14 -13.03
CA VAL A 133 4.45 -10.16 -12.41
C VAL A 133 3.73 -11.45 -11.98
N GLY A 134 2.42 -11.55 -12.15
CA GLY A 134 1.62 -12.71 -11.75
C GLY A 134 1.16 -12.67 -10.29
N ASP A 135 0.40 -13.70 -9.88
CA ASP A 135 -0.27 -13.77 -8.58
C ASP A 135 0.64 -14.21 -7.42
N ASP A 136 1.87 -14.65 -7.69
CA ASP A 136 2.81 -15.14 -6.66
C ASP A 136 3.42 -14.02 -5.80
N TYR A 137 3.24 -12.76 -6.18
CA TYR A 137 3.96 -11.63 -5.57
C TYR A 137 3.05 -10.56 -4.96
N ILE A 138 1.75 -10.83 -4.85
CA ILE A 138 0.73 -9.89 -4.39
C ILE A 138 0.23 -10.29 -3.00
N GLY A 139 -0.15 -9.29 -2.20
CA GLY A 139 -0.88 -9.51 -0.95
C GLY A 139 -1.63 -8.26 -0.50
N PHE A 140 -2.27 -8.33 0.67
CA PHE A 140 -3.01 -7.23 1.27
C PHE A 140 -2.14 -6.52 2.31
N GLY A 141 -1.92 -5.23 2.14
CA GLY A 141 -1.19 -4.34 3.04
C GLY A 141 -2.05 -3.15 3.45
N SER A 142 -3.17 -3.42 4.11
CA SER A 142 -4.27 -2.48 4.38
C SER A 142 -3.87 -1.14 4.97
N ASP A 143 -2.86 -1.12 5.83
CA ASP A 143 -2.38 0.07 6.54
C ASP A 143 -3.50 0.76 7.37
N TYR A 144 -4.44 -0.01 7.93
CA TYR A 144 -5.62 0.51 8.63
C TYR A 144 -5.28 1.44 9.80
N ASP A 145 -4.21 1.15 10.53
CA ASP A 145 -3.79 1.96 11.69
C ASP A 145 -3.02 3.23 11.28
N GLY A 146 -2.48 3.26 10.05
CA GLY A 146 -1.67 4.38 9.54
C GLY A 146 -2.46 5.42 8.74
N LEU A 147 -3.65 5.09 8.25
CA LEU A 147 -4.36 5.87 7.24
C LEU A 147 -5.48 6.78 7.80
N GLY A 148 -5.87 6.60 9.06
CA GLY A 148 -6.98 7.37 9.65
C GLY A 148 -8.25 7.28 8.79
N ASN A 149 -8.93 8.43 8.56
CA ASN A 149 -10.15 8.49 7.78
C ASN A 149 -9.90 8.71 6.27
N THR A 150 -9.05 7.87 5.64
CA THR A 150 -8.73 7.99 4.20
C THR A 150 -9.00 6.70 3.40
N LEU A 151 -9.62 5.72 4.05
CA LEU A 151 -9.87 4.39 3.48
C LEU A 151 -10.98 4.42 2.41
N PRO A 152 -10.94 3.52 1.41
CA PRO A 152 -11.95 3.42 0.38
C PRO A 152 -13.33 3.10 0.94
N LYS A 153 -14.36 3.40 0.15
CA LYS A 153 -15.71 2.96 0.46
C LYS A 153 -15.77 1.43 0.49
N ASN A 154 -16.51 0.89 1.45
CA ASN A 154 -16.71 -0.56 1.61
C ASN A 154 -15.43 -1.36 1.95
N LEU A 155 -14.34 -0.66 2.37
CA LEU A 155 -13.09 -1.31 2.81
C LEU A 155 -12.50 -0.57 4.02
N LYS A 156 -13.29 -0.43 5.10
CA LYS A 156 -12.97 0.39 6.26
C LYS A 156 -12.22 -0.34 7.38
N ASP A 157 -12.33 -1.65 7.44
CA ASP A 157 -11.69 -2.51 8.44
C ASP A 157 -11.63 -3.97 7.97
N VAL A 158 -11.02 -4.84 8.77
CA VAL A 158 -10.81 -6.25 8.43
C VAL A 158 -12.11 -7.03 8.18
N SER A 159 -13.24 -6.63 8.78
CA SER A 159 -14.53 -7.29 8.54
C SER A 159 -15.02 -7.15 7.10
N THR A 160 -14.49 -6.15 6.39
CA THR A 160 -14.84 -5.84 4.99
C THR A 160 -13.92 -6.50 3.97
N TYR A 161 -12.92 -7.30 4.39
CA TYR A 161 -12.06 -8.07 3.48
C TYR A 161 -12.84 -9.04 2.59
N ILE A 162 -13.99 -9.50 3.04
CA ILE A 162 -14.88 -10.33 2.22
C ILE A 162 -15.27 -9.64 0.92
N ASN A 163 -15.42 -8.31 0.92
CA ASN A 163 -15.73 -7.54 -0.27
C ASN A 163 -14.59 -7.58 -1.31
N LEU A 164 -13.31 -7.58 -0.87
CA LEU A 164 -12.17 -7.79 -1.77
C LEU A 164 -12.17 -9.19 -2.37
N ILE A 165 -12.42 -10.22 -1.54
CA ILE A 165 -12.48 -11.61 -1.99
C ILE A 165 -13.60 -11.77 -3.03
N GLU A 166 -14.78 -11.22 -2.78
CA GLU A 166 -15.87 -11.21 -3.74
C GLU A 166 -15.52 -10.47 -5.04
N GLY A 167 -14.80 -9.34 -4.93
CA GLY A 167 -14.29 -8.59 -6.07
C GLY A 167 -13.32 -9.42 -6.92
N LEU A 168 -12.38 -10.11 -6.31
CA LEU A 168 -11.44 -11.00 -7.00
C LEU A 168 -12.16 -12.17 -7.68
N ILE A 169 -13.18 -12.76 -7.02
CA ILE A 169 -14.01 -13.82 -7.63
C ILE A 169 -14.73 -13.27 -8.87
N LYS A 170 -15.33 -12.08 -8.81
CA LYS A 170 -16.01 -11.44 -9.94
C LYS A 170 -15.05 -11.14 -11.10
N ARG A 171 -13.77 -10.86 -10.81
CA ARG A 171 -12.69 -10.67 -11.79
C ARG A 171 -12.08 -12.00 -12.26
N ALA A 172 -12.71 -13.14 -11.94
CA ALA A 172 -12.33 -14.48 -12.35
C ALA A 172 -10.96 -14.97 -11.83
N TYR A 173 -10.48 -14.42 -10.70
CA TYR A 173 -9.32 -14.99 -10.02
C TYR A 173 -9.64 -16.42 -9.53
N SER A 174 -8.71 -17.33 -9.72
CA SER A 174 -8.86 -18.70 -9.23
C SER A 174 -8.85 -18.73 -7.70
N LYS A 175 -9.44 -19.76 -7.10
CA LYS A 175 -9.33 -19.97 -5.65
C LYS A 175 -7.88 -20.02 -5.19
N GLU A 176 -7.00 -20.63 -5.98
CA GLU A 176 -5.57 -20.70 -5.66
C GLU A 176 -4.92 -19.32 -5.67
N SER A 177 -5.19 -18.47 -6.67
CA SER A 177 -4.70 -17.09 -6.74
C SER A 177 -5.19 -16.27 -5.54
N ILE A 178 -6.46 -16.40 -5.16
CA ILE A 178 -7.03 -15.72 -3.98
C ILE A 178 -6.31 -16.14 -2.69
N GLU A 179 -6.07 -17.45 -2.49
CA GLU A 179 -5.33 -17.94 -1.32
C GLU A 179 -3.88 -17.44 -1.30
N LYS A 180 -3.22 -17.33 -2.48
CA LYS A 180 -1.89 -16.75 -2.61
C LYS A 180 -1.90 -15.29 -2.15
N ILE A 181 -2.81 -14.48 -2.66
CA ILE A 181 -2.96 -13.05 -2.33
C ILE A 181 -3.30 -12.85 -0.85
N CYS A 182 -4.21 -13.68 -0.30
CA CYS A 182 -4.65 -13.53 1.09
C CYS A 182 -3.54 -13.81 2.10
N TYR A 183 -2.67 -14.82 1.88
CA TYR A 183 -1.69 -15.21 2.88
C TYR A 183 -0.47 -16.00 2.38
N LYS A 184 -0.59 -16.84 1.34
CA LYS A 184 0.50 -17.78 0.97
C LYS A 184 1.77 -17.04 0.54
N ASN A 185 1.62 -15.95 -0.22
CA ASN A 185 2.76 -15.18 -0.73
C ASN A 185 3.56 -14.52 0.39
N PHE A 186 2.87 -13.93 1.36
CA PHE A 186 3.53 -13.35 2.52
C PHE A 186 4.30 -14.41 3.32
N PHE A 187 3.65 -15.55 3.65
CA PHE A 187 4.31 -16.62 4.38
C PHE A 187 5.45 -17.26 3.61
N ARG A 188 5.38 -17.36 2.28
CA ARG A 188 6.49 -17.81 1.43
C ARG A 188 7.71 -16.89 1.61
N ALA A 189 7.53 -15.59 1.45
CA ALA A 189 8.62 -14.61 1.60
C ALA A 189 9.18 -14.59 3.03
N TRP A 190 8.30 -14.67 4.04
CA TRP A 190 8.70 -14.74 5.44
C TRP A 190 9.53 -15.97 5.75
N ASN A 191 9.03 -17.17 5.41
CA ASN A 191 9.73 -18.43 5.65
C ASN A 191 11.09 -18.45 4.95
N ALA A 192 11.23 -17.91 3.74
CA ALA A 192 12.49 -17.82 3.03
C ALA A 192 13.53 -16.93 3.75
N ASN A 193 13.08 -15.92 4.49
CA ASN A 193 13.94 -15.11 5.34
C ASN A 193 14.38 -15.86 6.61
N LEU A 194 13.50 -16.67 7.21
CA LEU A 194 13.80 -17.45 8.40
C LEU A 194 14.73 -18.65 8.13
N GLN A 195 14.64 -19.24 6.92
CA GLN A 195 15.45 -20.42 6.55
C GLN A 195 16.94 -20.06 6.45
N ASN A 196 17.66 -20.13 7.55
CA ASN A 196 19.13 -20.23 7.73
C ASN A 196 19.52 -19.96 9.19
N HIS A 197 18.55 -19.91 10.11
CA HIS A 197 18.83 -19.96 11.54
C HIS A 197 18.66 -21.41 12.03
N GLN A 198 19.70 -22.24 11.84
CA GLN A 198 19.94 -23.32 12.78
C GLN A 198 20.49 -22.64 14.04
N ILE A 199 19.63 -22.51 15.06
CA ILE A 199 20.03 -22.24 16.45
C ILE A 199 20.81 -23.44 16.97
#